data_4cbbf3cfa748e52e734fdce7b7316357
#
_entry.id   4cbbf3cfa748e52e734fdce7b7316357
#
_cell.length_a   1.000
_cell.length_b   1.000
_cell.length_c   1.000
_cell.angle_alpha   90.00
_cell.angle_beta   90.00
_cell.angle_gamma   90.00
#
_symmetry.space_group_name_H-M   'P 1'
#
loop_
_entity.id
_entity.type
_entity.pdbx_description
1 polymer ?
#
loop_
_entity_poly.entity_id
_entity_poly.type
_entity_poly.pdbx_seq_one_letter_code
_entity_poly.pdbx_strand_id
1 'polypeptide(L)'
;INVIKIVEQDDEHSVSRELALIKVQADAGSRSQVIEAVNLFRANVIDVSPESLTVEATGNRGKLEALLRVLEPFGIREIAQSGMVSLSRGPRGIGTAK
;
A
#
# COMPACT_ATOMS: atom_id res chain seq x y z
N ILE A 1 -12.40 -22.56 0.56
CA ILE A 1 -12.57 -21.89 0.65
C ILE A 1 -12.95 -21.05 0.68
N ASN A 2 -12.87 -20.93 0.64
CA ASN A 2 -13.23 -20.02 0.68
C ASN A 2 -13.57 -19.11 0.85
N VAL A 3 -13.53 -19.04 0.91
CA VAL A 3 -13.92 -18.27 1.14
C VAL A 3 -14.18 -17.35 1.11
N ILE A 4 -13.86 -17.15 0.96
CA ILE A 4 -13.91 -16.29 1.05
C ILE A 4 -14.44 -15.42 0.67
N LYS A 5 -14.75 -15.52 0.37
CA LYS A 5 -15.49 -14.77 0.01
C LYS A 5 -15.59 -13.69 0.71
N ILE A 6 -15.05 -13.64 1.40
CA ILE A 6 -14.92 -12.59 2.15
C ILE A 6 -14.79 -11.49 1.33
N VAL A 7 -14.36 -11.73 0.33
CA VAL A 7 -14.28 -10.82 -0.57
C VAL A 7 -15.48 -10.12 -0.73
N GLU A 8 -16.48 -10.62 -0.30
CA GLU A 8 -17.65 -9.99 -0.43
C GLU A 8 -17.76 -8.69 0.22
N GLN A 9 -16.85 -8.27 0.98
CA GLN A 9 -16.93 -6.95 1.46
C GLN A 9 -16.75 -6.03 0.34
N ASP A 10 -17.65 -5.15 0.07
CA ASP A 10 -17.46 -4.23 -1.00
C ASP A 10 -17.17 -2.87 -0.42
N ASP A 11 -16.74 -1.95 -1.27
CA ASP A 11 -16.30 -0.65 -0.83
C ASP A 11 -17.41 0.20 -0.29
N GLU A 12 -18.63 -0.11 -0.62
CA GLU A 12 -19.72 0.69 -0.11
C GLU A 12 -20.01 0.39 1.34
N HIS A 13 -19.73 -0.82 1.78
CA HIS A 13 -20.12 -1.25 3.10
C HIS A 13 -18.96 -1.50 4.03
N SER A 14 -17.75 -1.34 3.58
CA SER A 14 -16.60 -1.58 4.42
C SER A 14 -15.47 -0.64 4.08
N VAL A 15 -14.57 -0.47 5.03
CA VAL A 15 -13.35 0.29 4.82
C VAL A 15 -12.23 -0.73 4.90
N SER A 16 -11.44 -0.81 3.85
CA SER A 16 -10.36 -1.78 3.77
C SER A 16 -9.06 -1.10 3.46
N ARG A 17 -8.01 -1.50 4.14
CA ARG A 17 -6.68 -0.93 3.90
C ARG A 17 -5.64 -2.01 4.02
N GLU A 18 -4.54 -1.80 3.35
CA GLU A 18 -3.40 -2.70 3.42
C GLU A 18 -2.15 -1.86 3.55
N LEU A 19 -1.18 -2.33 4.31
CA LEU A 19 0.11 -1.66 4.43
C LEU A 19 1.09 -2.37 3.52
N ALA A 20 1.88 -1.61 2.79
CA ALA A 20 2.95 -2.17 1.97
C ALA A 20 4.25 -1.45 2.27
N LEU A 21 5.33 -2.21 2.36
CA LEU A 21 6.67 -1.65 2.48
C LEU A 21 7.39 -2.04 1.19
N ILE A 22 7.90 -1.07 0.47
CA ILE A 22 8.47 -1.30 -0.84
C ILE A 22 9.88 -0.73 -0.88
N LYS A 23 10.86 -1.58 -1.16
CA LYS A 23 12.21 -1.11 -1.33
C LYS A 23 12.44 -0.92 -2.81
N VAL A 24 12.71 0.31 -3.22
CA VAL A 24 12.88 0.62 -4.63
C VAL A 24 14.26 1.17 -4.88
N GLN A 25 14.85 0.79 -6.00
CA GLN A 25 16.16 1.28 -6.36
C GLN A 25 16.06 2.77 -6.71
N ALA A 26 16.94 3.56 -6.15
CA ALA A 26 16.91 4.98 -6.38
C ALA A 26 18.29 5.56 -6.13
N ASP A 27 19.06 5.70 -7.19
CA ASP A 27 20.38 6.30 -7.05
C ASP A 27 20.21 7.82 -7.11
N ALA A 28 21.32 8.54 -7.09
CA ALA A 28 21.26 9.98 -7.07
C ALA A 28 20.51 10.56 -8.26
N GLY A 29 20.59 9.89 -9.40
CA GLY A 29 19.96 10.43 -10.60
C GLY A 29 18.45 10.22 -10.67
N SER A 30 17.93 9.22 -9.99
CA SER A 30 16.50 8.94 -10.06
C SER A 30 15.78 9.22 -8.76
N ARG A 31 16.51 9.56 -7.72
CA ARG A 31 15.92 9.70 -6.40
C ARG A 31 14.76 10.69 -6.34
N SER A 32 14.93 11.85 -6.97
CA SER A 32 13.89 12.85 -6.90
C SER A 32 12.64 12.40 -7.63
N GLN A 33 12.78 11.62 -8.69
CA GLN A 33 11.61 11.12 -9.41
C GLN A 33 10.86 10.10 -8.57
N VAL A 34 11.58 9.26 -7.84
CA VAL A 34 10.94 8.29 -6.98
C VAL A 34 10.21 9.01 -5.86
N ILE A 35 10.82 10.02 -5.25
CA ILE A 35 10.20 10.76 -4.17
C ILE A 35 8.96 11.47 -4.67
N GLU A 36 9.00 12.01 -5.87
CA GLU A 36 7.84 12.68 -6.42
C GLU A 36 6.67 11.70 -6.59
N ALA A 37 6.95 10.51 -7.10
CA ALA A 37 5.91 9.49 -7.24
C ALA A 37 5.35 9.11 -5.88
N VAL A 38 6.22 8.93 -4.88
CA VAL A 38 5.80 8.58 -3.55
C VAL A 38 4.86 9.63 -2.99
N ASN A 39 5.18 10.89 -3.20
CA ASN A 39 4.36 11.98 -2.69
C ASN A 39 3.00 12.04 -3.40
N LEU A 40 2.96 11.73 -4.69
CA LEU A 40 1.69 11.76 -5.41
C LEU A 40 0.72 10.73 -4.85
N PHE A 41 1.21 9.62 -4.34
CA PHE A 41 0.37 8.59 -3.77
C PHE A 41 0.21 8.75 -2.26
N ARG A 42 0.73 9.85 -1.71
CA ARG A 42 0.66 10.12 -0.27
C ARG A 42 1.29 9.01 0.55
N ALA A 43 2.33 8.43 0.02
CA ALA A 43 3.11 7.46 0.74
C ALA A 43 4.28 8.16 1.41
N ASN A 44 5.07 7.44 2.19
CA ASN A 44 6.15 8.04 2.94
C ASN A 44 7.44 7.27 2.70
N VAL A 45 8.55 8.01 2.65
CA VAL A 45 9.85 7.38 2.60
C VAL A 45 10.29 7.19 4.05
N ILE A 46 10.54 5.96 4.45
CA ILE A 46 10.88 5.67 5.82
C ILE A 46 12.33 5.23 6.00
N ASP A 47 13.03 4.98 4.92
CA ASP A 47 14.44 4.61 5.03
C ASP A 47 15.14 5.03 3.75
N VAL A 48 16.35 5.51 3.87
CA VAL A 48 17.11 6.00 2.74
C VAL A 48 18.51 5.40 2.80
N SER A 49 18.95 4.83 1.69
CA SER A 49 20.33 4.40 1.57
C SER A 49 20.87 4.98 0.28
N PRO A 50 22.17 4.87 0.02
CA PRO A 50 22.74 5.50 -1.18
C PRO A 50 22.10 5.05 -2.49
N GLU A 51 21.63 3.82 -2.54
CA GLU A 51 21.09 3.29 -3.78
C GLU A 51 19.64 2.91 -3.74
N SER A 52 18.97 3.09 -2.64
CA SER A 52 17.58 2.67 -2.53
C SER A 52 16.82 3.52 -1.54
N LEU A 53 15.51 3.45 -1.67
CA LEU A 53 14.60 4.09 -0.73
C LEU A 53 13.58 3.03 -0.31
N THR A 54 13.18 3.07 0.94
CA THR A 54 12.09 2.21 1.39
C THR A 54 10.87 3.08 1.60
N VAL A 55 9.79 2.69 0.99
CA VAL A 55 8.54 3.45 0.96
C VAL A 55 7.49 2.70 1.76
N GLU A 56 6.76 3.43 2.59
CA GLU A 56 5.65 2.87 3.32
C GLU A 56 4.38 3.45 2.72
N ALA A 57 3.45 2.60 2.34
CA ALA A 57 2.20 3.04 1.74
C ALA A 57 1.04 2.28 2.33
N THR A 58 -0.06 2.98 2.52
CA THR A 58 -1.29 2.32 2.94
C THR A 58 -2.39 2.74 1.99
N GLY A 59 -3.32 1.88 1.78
CA GLY A 59 -4.44 2.19 0.92
C GLY A 59 -5.20 0.94 0.55
N ASN A 60 -6.15 1.10 -0.35
CA ASN A 60 -6.87 -0.05 -0.86
C ASN A 60 -6.00 -0.72 -1.93
N ARG A 61 -6.46 -1.85 -2.41
CA ARG A 61 -5.67 -2.62 -3.35
C ARG A 61 -5.36 -1.85 -4.62
N GLY A 62 -6.34 -1.11 -5.13
CA GLY A 62 -6.14 -0.37 -6.37
C GLY A 62 -5.05 0.68 -6.24
N LYS A 63 -5.02 1.37 -5.10
CA LYS A 63 -4.00 2.39 -4.88
C LYS A 63 -2.63 1.75 -4.81
N LEU A 64 -2.50 0.64 -4.07
CA LEU A 64 -1.21 0.01 -3.92
C LEU A 64 -0.72 -0.58 -5.24
N GLU A 65 -1.61 -1.15 -6.03
CA GLU A 65 -1.21 -1.68 -7.32
C GLU A 65 -0.75 -0.56 -8.25
N ALA A 66 -1.43 0.58 -8.20
CA ALA A 66 -1.03 1.70 -9.04
C ALA A 66 0.35 2.22 -8.63
N LEU A 67 0.61 2.29 -7.33
CA LEU A 67 1.90 2.74 -6.86
C LEU A 67 3.00 1.77 -7.28
N LEU A 68 2.77 0.47 -7.16
CA LEU A 68 3.76 -0.50 -7.59
C LEU A 68 4.04 -0.38 -9.07
N ARG A 69 3.00 -0.12 -9.87
CA ARG A 69 3.19 0.01 -11.30
C ARG A 69 4.04 1.23 -11.64
N VAL A 70 3.86 2.31 -10.88
CA VAL A 70 4.63 3.52 -11.11
C VAL A 70 6.08 3.33 -10.67
N LEU A 71 6.32 2.55 -9.61
CA LEU A 71 7.67 2.35 -9.11
C LEU A 71 8.44 1.27 -9.84
N GLU A 72 7.74 0.39 -10.53
CA GLU A 72 8.38 -0.73 -11.20
C GLU A 72 9.51 -0.34 -12.15
N PRO A 73 9.36 0.72 -12.96
CA PRO A 73 10.43 1.11 -13.87
C PRO A 73 11.73 1.49 -13.17
N PHE A 74 11.67 1.90 -11.91
CA PHE A 74 12.88 2.25 -11.19
C PHE A 74 13.57 1.02 -10.60
N GLY A 75 12.86 -0.07 -10.49
CA GLY A 75 13.43 -1.31 -9.96
C GLY A 75 12.99 -1.56 -8.53
N ILE A 76 12.01 -2.44 -8.36
CA ILE A 76 11.55 -2.81 -7.04
C ILE A 76 12.41 -3.97 -6.57
N ARG A 77 13.04 -3.80 -5.41
CA ARG A 77 13.93 -4.82 -4.91
C ARG A 77 13.27 -5.75 -3.92
N GLU A 78 12.33 -5.24 -3.18
CA GLU A 78 11.71 -6.03 -2.13
C GLU A 78 10.36 -5.45 -1.79
N ILE A 79 9.39 -6.28 -1.51
CA ILE A 79 8.06 -5.85 -1.11
C ILE A 79 7.60 -6.70 0.03
N ALA A 80 7.03 -6.06 1.04
CA ALA A 80 6.35 -6.77 2.12
C ALA A 80 4.96 -6.18 2.25
N GLN A 81 3.96 -7.01 2.35
CA GLN A 81 2.59 -6.54 2.45
C GLN A 81 1.93 -7.18 3.65
N SER A 82 1.07 -6.42 4.30
CA SER A 82 0.44 -6.89 5.53
C SER A 82 -0.79 -7.73 5.27
N GLY A 83 -1.33 -7.65 4.08
CA GLY A 83 -2.65 -8.23 3.88
C GLY A 83 -3.70 -7.20 4.23
N MET A 84 -4.90 -7.39 3.75
CA MET A 84 -5.96 -6.41 3.89
C MET A 84 -6.61 -6.49 5.25
N VAL A 85 -6.88 -5.33 5.85
CA VAL A 85 -7.66 -5.25 7.07
C VAL A 85 -8.89 -4.43 6.76
N SER A 86 -10.01 -4.77 7.35
CA SER A 86 -11.28 -4.17 7.00
C SER A 86 -12.17 -3.99 8.20
N LEU A 87 -13.00 -2.96 8.15
CA LEU A 87 -14.02 -2.72 9.14
C LEU A 87 -15.31 -2.35 8.42
N SER A 88 -16.43 -2.64 9.03
CA SER A 88 -17.70 -2.21 8.49
C SER A 88 -17.82 -0.70 8.58
N ARG A 89 -18.47 -0.10 7.62
CA ARG A 89 -18.71 1.33 7.66
C ARG A 89 -19.86 1.62 8.58
N GLY A 90 -19.86 2.82 9.14
CA GLY A 90 -20.95 3.28 9.98
C GLY A 90 -20.84 2.77 11.38
N PRO A 91 -21.86 2.98 12.16
CA PRO A 91 -21.80 2.64 13.59
C PRO A 91 -21.92 1.17 13.87
N ARG A 92 -22.32 0.37 12.90
CA ARG A 92 -22.53 -1.02 13.15
C ARG A 92 -21.21 -1.74 13.21
N GLY A 93 -20.99 -2.54 14.16
CA GLY A 93 -19.76 -3.27 14.29
C GLY A 93 -20.04 -4.72 14.45
N ILE A 94 -19.25 -5.56 13.85
CA ILE A 94 -19.44 -6.92 13.95
C ILE A 94 -18.98 -7.46 15.23
N GLY A 95 -17.89 -7.10 15.62
CA GLY A 95 -17.36 -7.67 16.78
C GLY A 95 -17.95 -7.19 18.01
N THR A 96 -18.67 -6.16 17.95
CA THR A 96 -19.13 -5.60 19.09
C THR A 96 -20.26 -6.23 19.52
N ALA A 97 -20.56 -7.04 18.90
CA ALA A 97 -21.67 -7.58 19.24
C ALA A 97 -21.56 -7.64 20.63
N LYS A 98 -21.64 -7.30 21.15
CA LYS A 98 -21.55 -7.32 22.35
C LYS A 98 -21.86 -6.61 22.82
#